data_72ea78f37f829eb55176962312fada20
#
_entry.id   72ea78f37f829eb55176962312fada20
#
_cell.length_a   1.000
_cell.length_b   1.000
_cell.length_c   1.000
_cell.angle_alpha   90.00
_cell.angle_beta   90.00
_cell.angle_gamma   90.00
#
_symmetry.space_group_name_H-M   'P 1'
#
loop_
_entity.id
_entity.type
_entity.pdbx_description
1 polymer ?
#
loop_
_entity_poly.entity_id
_entity_poly.type
_entity_poly.pdbx_seq_one_letter_code
_entity_poly.pdbx_strand_id
1 'polypeptide(L)'
;MRSPIGAPEFPQGLDLVFTAQNYHDLHLAPFADDTAARVNAAVFAALKPGGLYVIVDHSALAGAGLGVADSLHRIDIADVRREVEAAGFVLEAESDILARPDDPRTANVFDADIRGQTDQFMLRFRKPA
;
A
#
# COMPACT_ATOMS: atom_id res chain seq x y z
N MET A 1 -17.46 -9.13 10.86
CA MET A 1 -16.77 -10.41 10.61
C MET A 1 -15.36 -10.12 10.13
N ARG A 2 -14.38 -10.86 10.64
CA ARG A 2 -13.00 -10.73 10.17
C ARG A 2 -12.71 -11.78 9.11
N SER A 3 -12.09 -11.34 8.03
CA SER A 3 -11.57 -12.23 6.99
C SER A 3 -10.08 -12.45 7.18
N PRO A 4 -9.52 -13.60 6.80
CA PRO A 4 -8.06 -13.77 6.76
C PRO A 4 -7.44 -12.74 5.82
N ILE A 5 -6.24 -12.23 6.19
CA ILE A 5 -5.59 -11.19 5.39
C ILE A 5 -5.29 -11.65 3.95
N GLY A 6 -4.96 -12.92 3.76
CA GLY A 6 -4.69 -13.47 2.41
C GLY A 6 -5.95 -13.85 1.64
N ALA A 7 -7.14 -13.74 2.24
CA ALA A 7 -8.43 -14.03 1.61
C ALA A 7 -9.48 -13.08 2.15
N PRO A 8 -9.31 -11.75 1.95
CA PRO A 8 -10.22 -10.77 2.50
C PRO A 8 -11.57 -10.83 1.78
N GLU A 9 -12.63 -10.56 2.52
CA GLU A 9 -13.98 -10.48 1.99
C GLU A 9 -14.43 -9.02 2.00
N PHE A 10 -14.74 -8.50 0.82
CA PHE A 10 -15.26 -7.14 0.67
C PHE A 10 -16.69 -7.18 0.14
N PRO A 11 -17.53 -6.19 0.50
CA PRO A 11 -18.77 -5.97 -0.25
C PRO A 11 -18.47 -5.77 -1.73
N GLN A 12 -19.41 -6.10 -2.58
CA GLN A 12 -19.23 -5.93 -4.03
C GLN A 12 -19.79 -4.59 -4.52
N GLY A 13 -19.30 -4.12 -5.66
CA GLY A 13 -19.79 -2.90 -6.28
C GLY A 13 -19.34 -1.63 -5.58
N LEU A 14 -18.18 -1.65 -4.95
CA LEU A 14 -17.65 -0.48 -4.24
C LEU A 14 -17.18 0.60 -5.20
N ASP A 15 -17.35 1.84 -4.78
CA ASP A 15 -16.86 3.02 -5.50
C ASP A 15 -15.41 3.32 -5.18
N LEU A 16 -14.97 3.03 -3.95
CA LEU A 16 -13.67 3.42 -3.43
C LEU A 16 -13.21 2.46 -2.35
N VAL A 17 -11.94 2.08 -2.40
CA VAL A 17 -11.23 1.42 -1.31
C VAL A 17 -10.06 2.31 -0.93
N PHE A 18 -9.91 2.59 0.36
CA PHE A 18 -8.84 3.43 0.90
C PHE A 18 -8.06 2.66 1.97
N THR A 19 -6.74 2.73 1.87
CA THR A 19 -5.85 2.18 2.90
C THR A 19 -4.78 3.20 3.26
N ALA A 20 -4.52 3.37 4.55
CA ALA A 20 -3.53 4.29 5.06
C ALA A 20 -2.62 3.58 6.06
N GLN A 21 -1.31 3.61 5.80
CA GLN A 21 -0.26 3.08 6.68
C GLN A 21 -0.38 1.58 6.95
N ASN A 22 -1.06 0.85 6.07
CA ASN A 22 -1.31 -0.59 6.23
C ASN A 22 -0.83 -1.44 5.07
N TYR A 23 -0.57 -0.85 3.90
CA TYR A 23 -0.19 -1.66 2.73
C TYR A 23 1.10 -2.44 2.99
N HIS A 24 2.10 -1.84 3.62
CA HIS A 24 3.35 -2.53 3.93
C HIS A 24 3.12 -3.75 4.82
N ASP A 25 2.04 -3.78 5.61
CA ASP A 25 1.71 -4.92 6.47
C ASP A 25 1.48 -6.21 5.67
N LEU A 26 1.15 -6.10 4.39
CA LEU A 26 0.95 -7.26 3.51
C LEU A 26 2.27 -8.00 3.23
N HIS A 27 3.41 -7.38 3.56
CA HIS A 27 4.74 -7.94 3.39
C HIS A 27 5.43 -8.29 4.71
N LEU A 28 4.68 -8.34 5.81
CA LEU A 28 5.24 -8.75 7.10
C LEU A 28 5.61 -10.23 7.07
N ALA A 29 6.68 -10.59 7.80
CA ALA A 29 7.26 -11.91 7.78
C ALA A 29 6.29 -13.08 8.01
N PRO A 30 5.27 -12.98 8.90
CA PRO A 30 4.35 -14.10 9.11
C PRO A 30 3.38 -14.36 7.96
N PHE A 31 3.29 -13.46 6.97
CA PHE A 31 2.36 -13.63 5.86
C PHE A 31 3.03 -14.31 4.67
N ALA A 32 2.23 -14.99 3.83
CA ALA A 32 2.71 -15.61 2.61
C ALA A 32 3.20 -14.57 1.60
N ASP A 33 4.13 -14.96 0.72
CA ASP A 33 4.72 -14.06 -0.27
C ASP A 33 3.71 -13.50 -1.26
N ASP A 34 2.59 -14.19 -1.50
CA ASP A 34 1.55 -13.76 -2.43
C ASP A 34 0.41 -12.97 -1.76
N THR A 35 0.56 -12.60 -0.48
CA THR A 35 -0.50 -11.91 0.26
C THR A 35 -0.93 -10.61 -0.41
N ALA A 36 0.03 -9.76 -0.81
CA ALA A 36 -0.28 -8.49 -1.48
C ALA A 36 -1.03 -8.72 -2.80
N ALA A 37 -0.60 -9.70 -3.60
CA ALA A 37 -1.28 -10.02 -4.86
C ALA A 37 -2.73 -10.46 -4.62
N ARG A 38 -2.98 -11.27 -3.60
CA ARG A 38 -4.32 -11.74 -3.26
C ARG A 38 -5.21 -10.60 -2.77
N VAL A 39 -4.69 -9.73 -1.92
CA VAL A 39 -5.44 -8.57 -1.41
C VAL A 39 -5.77 -7.64 -2.57
N ASN A 40 -4.81 -7.32 -3.43
CA ASN A 40 -5.05 -6.45 -4.57
C ASN A 40 -6.07 -7.04 -5.54
N ALA A 41 -6.04 -8.35 -5.77
CA ALA A 41 -7.03 -9.03 -6.60
C ALA A 41 -8.43 -8.95 -6.00
N ALA A 42 -8.54 -9.11 -4.67
CA ALA A 42 -9.82 -9.02 -3.97
C ALA A 42 -10.39 -7.59 -4.02
N VAL A 43 -9.53 -6.57 -3.87
CA VAL A 43 -9.93 -5.16 -4.02
C VAL A 43 -10.41 -4.89 -5.44
N PHE A 44 -9.68 -5.39 -6.45
CA PHE A 44 -10.04 -5.24 -7.85
C PHE A 44 -11.43 -5.84 -8.12
N ALA A 45 -11.68 -7.04 -7.62
CA ALA A 45 -12.97 -7.71 -7.80
C ALA A 45 -14.11 -6.98 -7.10
N ALA A 46 -13.83 -6.36 -5.94
CA ALA A 46 -14.85 -5.69 -5.14
C ALA A 46 -15.25 -4.32 -5.73
N LEU A 47 -14.35 -3.66 -6.44
CA LEU A 47 -14.63 -2.34 -7.04
C LEU A 47 -15.46 -2.49 -8.30
N LYS A 48 -16.41 -1.57 -8.51
CA LYS A 48 -17.09 -1.46 -9.79
C LYS A 48 -16.13 -0.90 -10.85
N PRO A 49 -16.39 -1.12 -12.15
CA PRO A 49 -15.59 -0.47 -13.21
C PRO A 49 -15.54 1.05 -12.98
N GLY A 50 -14.36 1.63 -13.10
CA GLY A 50 -14.15 3.04 -12.79
C GLY A 50 -13.95 3.35 -11.31
N GLY A 51 -14.04 2.37 -10.43
CA GLY A 51 -13.81 2.55 -9.00
C GLY A 51 -12.35 2.87 -8.67
N LEU A 52 -12.11 3.47 -7.52
CA LEU A 52 -10.80 3.97 -7.11
C LEU A 52 -10.22 3.17 -5.95
N TYR A 53 -8.90 2.96 -6.01
CA TYR A 53 -8.11 2.37 -4.95
C TYR A 53 -7.04 3.39 -4.54
N VAL A 54 -7.14 3.92 -3.32
CA VAL A 54 -6.23 4.95 -2.81
C VAL A 54 -5.36 4.33 -1.72
N ILE A 55 -4.03 4.48 -1.87
CA ILE A 55 -3.05 3.90 -0.97
C ILE A 55 -2.15 5.01 -0.43
N VAL A 56 -2.07 5.11 0.89
CA VAL A 56 -1.14 5.97 1.62
C VAL A 56 -0.27 5.07 2.50
N ASP A 57 1.05 5.25 2.45
CA ASP A 57 1.94 4.48 3.33
C ASP A 57 3.27 5.20 3.54
N HIS A 58 4.05 4.69 4.50
CA HIS A 58 5.38 5.19 4.81
C HIS A 58 6.37 4.81 3.72
N SER A 59 7.11 5.80 3.22
CA SER A 59 8.06 5.61 2.11
C SER A 59 9.35 4.95 2.58
N ALA A 60 9.80 3.94 1.84
CA ALA A 60 11.15 3.39 1.96
C ALA A 60 12.08 4.07 0.95
N LEU A 61 13.39 3.91 1.16
CA LEU A 61 14.36 4.32 0.14
C LEU A 61 14.14 3.51 -1.14
N ALA A 62 14.35 4.16 -2.29
CA ALA A 62 14.25 3.50 -3.58
C ALA A 62 15.21 2.31 -3.63
N GLY A 63 14.68 1.15 -4.02
CA GLY A 63 15.47 -0.07 -4.11
C GLY A 63 15.76 -0.76 -2.79
N ALA A 64 15.15 -0.34 -1.68
CA ALA A 64 15.38 -0.93 -0.36
C ALA A 64 14.93 -2.40 -0.26
N GLY A 65 14.01 -2.81 -1.13
CA GLY A 65 13.46 -4.17 -1.11
C GLY A 65 12.29 -4.33 -0.12
N LEU A 66 11.55 -5.41 -0.27
CA LEU A 66 10.34 -5.64 0.53
C LEU A 66 10.62 -6.03 1.99
N GLY A 67 11.86 -6.44 2.32
CA GLY A 67 12.21 -6.78 3.69
C GLY A 67 12.09 -5.63 4.68
N VAL A 68 12.20 -4.38 4.21
CA VAL A 68 12.04 -3.20 5.08
C VAL A 68 10.60 -2.99 5.54
N ALA A 69 9.62 -3.65 4.91
CA ALA A 69 8.25 -3.61 5.40
C ALA A 69 8.15 -4.18 6.82
N ASP A 70 8.84 -5.29 7.07
CA ASP A 70 8.85 -5.91 8.40
C ASP A 70 9.77 -5.17 9.37
N SER A 71 10.97 -4.79 8.94
CA SER A 71 11.97 -4.20 9.84
C SER A 71 11.72 -2.73 10.13
N LEU A 72 11.23 -1.94 9.17
CA LEU A 72 11.06 -0.49 9.30
C LEU A 72 9.61 -0.04 9.21
N HIS A 73 8.69 -0.91 8.84
CA HIS A 73 7.29 -0.58 8.51
C HIS A 73 7.20 0.46 7.40
N ARG A 74 8.04 0.30 6.36
CA ARG A 74 8.11 1.16 5.19
C ARG A 74 8.05 0.32 3.93
N ILE A 75 7.58 0.91 2.83
CA ILE A 75 7.59 0.25 1.53
C ILE A 75 7.98 1.25 0.43
N ASP A 76 8.75 0.78 -0.55
CA ASP A 76 9.10 1.58 -1.71
C ASP A 76 7.86 1.78 -2.60
N ILE A 77 7.60 3.03 -2.98
CA ILE A 77 6.47 3.39 -3.84
C ILE A 77 6.49 2.59 -5.15
N ALA A 78 7.67 2.29 -5.70
CA ALA A 78 7.79 1.52 -6.94
C ALA A 78 7.27 0.09 -6.77
N ASP A 79 7.47 -0.52 -5.61
CA ASP A 79 6.96 -1.85 -5.31
C ASP A 79 5.43 -1.85 -5.23
N VAL A 80 4.84 -0.85 -4.59
CA VAL A 80 3.38 -0.71 -4.51
C VAL A 80 2.79 -0.57 -5.92
N ARG A 81 3.36 0.31 -6.73
CA ARG A 81 2.88 0.52 -8.11
C ARG A 81 2.93 -0.79 -8.90
N ARG A 82 4.05 -1.49 -8.86
CA ARG A 82 4.21 -2.75 -9.59
C ARG A 82 3.16 -3.78 -9.17
N GLU A 83 2.95 -3.93 -7.87
CA GLU A 83 2.03 -4.94 -7.36
C GLU A 83 0.57 -4.61 -7.67
N VAL A 84 0.19 -3.35 -7.53
CA VAL A 84 -1.20 -2.92 -7.79
C VAL A 84 -1.50 -2.94 -9.29
N GLU A 85 -0.56 -2.48 -10.11
CA GLU A 85 -0.71 -2.53 -11.56
C GLU A 85 -0.81 -3.98 -12.07
N ALA A 86 -0.09 -4.91 -11.43
CA ALA A 86 -0.17 -6.33 -11.76
C ALA A 86 -1.58 -6.92 -11.53
N ALA A 87 -2.36 -6.35 -10.62
CA ALA A 87 -3.74 -6.76 -10.39
C ALA A 87 -4.74 -6.21 -11.43
N GLY A 88 -4.28 -5.32 -12.32
CA GLY A 88 -5.11 -4.77 -13.39
C GLY A 88 -5.46 -3.30 -13.25
N PHE A 89 -5.03 -2.65 -12.17
CA PHE A 89 -5.28 -1.24 -11.94
C PHE A 89 -4.38 -0.35 -12.82
N VAL A 90 -4.86 0.87 -13.07
CA VAL A 90 -4.09 1.91 -13.76
C VAL A 90 -3.82 3.03 -12.75
N LEU A 91 -2.55 3.45 -12.63
CA LEU A 91 -2.20 4.59 -11.80
C LEU A 91 -2.76 5.87 -12.44
N GLU A 92 -3.60 6.59 -11.70
CA GLU A 92 -4.25 7.80 -12.18
C GLU A 92 -3.59 9.07 -11.66
N ALA A 93 -3.13 9.05 -10.41
CA ALA A 93 -2.50 10.20 -9.79
C ALA A 93 -1.63 9.80 -8.61
N GLU A 94 -0.65 10.62 -8.31
CA GLU A 94 0.10 10.53 -7.06
C GLU A 94 0.22 11.93 -6.47
N SER A 95 0.34 12.01 -5.13
CA SER A 95 0.44 13.29 -4.43
C SER A 95 1.60 13.26 -3.46
N ASP A 96 2.31 14.38 -3.36
CA ASP A 96 3.40 14.59 -2.42
C ASP A 96 2.96 15.41 -1.19
N ILE A 97 1.66 15.59 -1.00
CA ILE A 97 1.12 16.38 0.12
C ILE A 97 1.58 15.85 1.49
N LEU A 98 1.87 14.56 1.59
CA LEU A 98 2.35 13.90 2.81
C LEU A 98 3.86 13.68 2.82
N ALA A 99 4.58 14.19 1.83
CA ALA A 99 6.02 14.04 1.73
C ALA A 99 6.71 14.80 2.88
N ARG A 100 7.74 14.16 3.45
CA ARG A 100 8.59 14.73 4.50
C ARG A 100 10.04 14.59 4.09
N PRO A 101 10.61 15.57 3.35
CA PRO A 101 11.96 15.44 2.82
C PRO A 101 13.04 15.26 3.90
N ASP A 102 12.77 15.71 5.13
CA ASP A 102 13.72 15.57 6.25
C ASP A 102 13.81 14.16 6.81
N ASP A 103 12.87 13.27 6.46
CA ASP A 103 12.91 11.87 6.88
C ASP A 103 13.92 11.11 6.00
N PRO A 104 15.03 10.58 6.58
CA PRO A 104 15.99 9.81 5.80
C PRO A 104 15.48 8.44 5.36
N ARG A 105 14.34 8.01 5.87
CA ARG A 105 13.67 6.73 5.51
C ARG A 105 14.49 5.49 5.87
N THR A 106 15.34 5.62 6.88
CA THR A 106 16.24 4.53 7.32
C THR A 106 15.93 4.00 8.71
N ALA A 107 15.02 4.66 9.45
CA ALA A 107 14.62 4.24 10.78
C ALA A 107 13.21 3.65 10.77
N ASN A 108 12.92 2.80 11.75
CA ASN A 108 11.56 2.28 11.97
C ASN A 108 10.62 3.45 12.23
N VAL A 109 9.43 3.42 11.65
CA VAL A 109 8.45 4.53 11.74
C VAL A 109 7.98 4.79 13.17
N PHE A 110 8.14 3.84 14.07
CA PHE A 110 7.78 3.99 15.48
C PHE A 110 8.93 4.54 16.33
N ASP A 111 10.10 4.78 15.74
CA ASP A 111 11.23 5.38 16.44
C ASP A 111 10.81 6.74 16.99
N ALA A 112 11.13 7.03 18.27
CA ALA A 112 10.69 8.22 18.96
C ALA A 112 11.12 9.52 18.26
N ASP A 113 12.25 9.51 17.55
CA ASP A 113 12.79 10.69 16.89
C ASP A 113 11.99 11.10 15.65
N ILE A 114 11.26 10.15 15.01
CA ILE A 114 10.57 10.42 13.75
C ILE A 114 9.09 10.02 13.76
N ARG A 115 8.60 9.47 14.85
CA ARG A 115 7.21 9.02 14.94
C ARG A 115 6.26 10.18 14.64
N GLY A 116 5.35 9.95 13.67
CA GLY A 116 4.42 10.98 13.21
C GLY A 116 5.01 11.98 12.22
N GLN A 117 6.31 11.85 11.87
CA GLN A 117 7.01 12.75 10.95
C GLN A 117 7.65 12.01 9.79
N THR A 118 7.21 10.79 9.50
CA THR A 118 7.76 9.99 8.41
C THR A 118 7.29 10.51 7.06
N ASP A 119 8.16 10.32 6.05
CA ASP A 119 7.79 10.58 4.67
C ASP A 119 6.73 9.56 4.24
N GLN A 120 5.66 10.02 3.61
CA GLN A 120 4.59 9.18 3.12
C GLN A 120 4.26 9.55 1.68
N PHE A 121 3.83 8.54 0.92
CA PHE A 121 3.31 8.74 -0.44
C PHE A 121 1.80 8.52 -0.46
N MET A 122 1.16 9.05 -1.49
CA MET A 122 -0.26 8.83 -1.76
C MET A 122 -0.43 8.50 -3.23
N LEU A 123 -1.05 7.36 -3.52
CA LEU A 123 -1.33 6.89 -4.88
C LEU A 123 -2.81 6.67 -5.07
N ARG A 124 -3.32 7.06 -6.24
CA ARG A 124 -4.69 6.77 -6.64
C ARG A 124 -4.69 5.94 -7.91
N PHE A 125 -5.26 4.76 -7.80
CA PHE A 125 -5.42 3.83 -8.93
C PHE A 125 -6.88 3.76 -9.33
N ARG A 126 -7.13 3.51 -10.61
CA ARG A 126 -8.48 3.31 -11.14
C ARG A 126 -8.63 1.91 -11.70
N LYS A 127 -9.76 1.26 -11.40
CA LYS A 127 -10.14 0.04 -12.09
C LYS A 127 -10.67 0.43 -13.46
N PRO A 128 -10.11 -0.08 -14.58
CA PRO A 128 -10.59 0.25 -15.90
C PRO A 128 -12.08 -0.06 -16.08
N ALA A 129 -12.71 0.75 -16.89
CA ALA A 129 -14.14 0.58 -17.20
C ALA A 129 -14.41 -0.66 -18.05
#